data_e2a9d2f68378bb14ff88d19085bd7046
#
_entry.id   e2a9d2f68378bb14ff88d19085bd7046
#
_cell.length_a   1.000
_cell.length_b   1.000
_cell.length_c   1.000
_cell.angle_alpha   90.00
_cell.angle_beta   90.00
_cell.angle_gamma   90.00
#
_symmetry.space_group_name_H-M   'P 1'
#
loop_
_entity.id
_entity.type
_entity.pdbx_description
1 polymer ?
#
loop_
_entity_poly.entity_id
_entity_poly.type
_entity_poly.pdbx_seq_one_letter_code
_entity_poly.pdbx_strand_id
1 'polypeptide(L)'
;LMFFKLIHRSSKSNARAGKIFTDRGVIRTPIFMPVGTLGTVKGVHQKELNDNIKAQIILSNTYHLFLRPGIDVLLDSGGIHKFINWNKPILTDSGGYQVFSLSNNFKIKQEGVYFSSHIDGSKHLFSPESVIKTQNIIGSDICMVLDECLPYPCDYSYAKTSLNLTHNWLDRSIIEFNKKNKAYDYNQFLFPIVQGGTFKDLREKSAEYVSEKQMAGNAIGGLSVGEPKEIIYNNVDIVCNILPMDRPRYLMGVGTPENILECISLGVDMFDCVMPSRNGRNGMLFTSEGSINIKNKKWERDFSPIDSKLGYMSSYYSKACLLYTSPSPRD
;
A
#
# COMPACT_ATOMS: atom_id res chain seq x y z
N LEU A 1 22.02 -11.10 3.16
CA LEU A 1 21.85 -10.00 2.19
C LEU A 1 21.21 -8.81 2.91
N MET A 2 21.81 -7.62 2.77
CA MET A 2 21.26 -6.38 3.33
C MET A 2 20.00 -6.01 2.53
N PHE A 3 18.84 -5.95 3.17
CA PHE A 3 17.57 -5.60 2.51
C PHE A 3 17.41 -4.09 2.33
N PHE A 4 17.83 -3.28 3.30
CA PHE A 4 17.73 -1.82 3.24
C PHE A 4 19.07 -1.17 3.57
N LYS A 5 19.40 -0.11 2.84
CA LYS A 5 20.57 0.75 3.11
C LYS A 5 20.13 2.19 3.17
N LEU A 6 20.26 2.81 4.34
CA LEU A 6 20.10 4.24 4.49
C LEU A 6 21.29 4.94 3.81
N ILE A 7 21.02 5.88 2.91
CA ILE A 7 22.03 6.61 2.12
C ILE A 7 22.27 8.00 2.68
N HIS A 8 21.19 8.69 3.02
CA HIS A 8 21.25 10.07 3.50
C HIS A 8 20.10 10.34 4.46
N ARG A 9 20.36 11.22 5.44
CA ARG A 9 19.36 11.78 6.36
C ARG A 9 19.42 13.30 6.30
N SER A 10 18.28 13.94 6.26
CA SER A 10 18.19 15.40 6.32
C SER A 10 18.72 15.93 7.65
N SER A 11 19.40 17.07 7.61
CA SER A 11 19.78 17.80 8.82
C SER A 11 18.66 18.73 9.36
N LYS A 12 17.57 18.91 8.57
CA LYS A 12 16.48 19.84 8.89
C LYS A 12 15.18 19.16 9.29
N SER A 13 15.08 17.83 9.10
CA SER A 13 13.88 17.05 9.38
C SER A 13 14.26 15.57 9.57
N ASN A 14 13.28 14.70 9.82
CA ASN A 14 13.48 13.26 9.86
C ASN A 14 13.48 12.62 8.47
N ALA A 15 13.38 13.41 7.39
CA ALA A 15 13.42 12.91 6.01
C ALA A 15 14.71 12.14 5.74
N ARG A 16 14.58 11.03 5.04
CA ARG A 16 15.70 10.14 4.74
C ARG A 16 15.59 9.55 3.32
N ALA A 17 16.73 9.29 2.72
CA ALA A 17 16.82 8.61 1.44
C ALA A 17 17.55 7.27 1.62
N GLY A 18 17.03 6.22 0.99
CA GLY A 18 17.57 4.88 1.11
C GLY A 18 17.44 4.06 -0.16
N LYS A 19 17.87 2.81 -0.06
CA LYS A 19 17.71 1.79 -1.11
C LYS A 19 17.24 0.50 -0.50
N ILE A 20 16.18 -0.08 -1.08
CA ILE A 20 15.70 -1.43 -0.78
C ILE A 20 16.21 -2.35 -1.89
N PHE A 21 16.76 -3.49 -1.51
CA PHE A 21 17.33 -4.47 -2.43
C PHE A 21 16.44 -5.71 -2.47
N THR A 22 15.95 -6.05 -3.64
CA THR A 22 15.20 -7.27 -3.92
C THR A 22 15.86 -8.05 -5.05
N ASP A 23 15.48 -9.30 -5.24
CA ASP A 23 15.99 -10.11 -6.35
C ASP A 23 15.55 -9.57 -7.73
N ARG A 24 14.56 -8.64 -7.76
CA ARG A 24 14.04 -7.99 -8.97
C ARG A 24 14.50 -6.54 -9.14
N GLY A 25 15.48 -6.10 -8.36
CA GLY A 25 16.06 -4.79 -8.51
C GLY A 25 16.05 -3.95 -7.25
N VAL A 26 16.48 -2.71 -7.42
CA VAL A 26 16.66 -1.74 -6.34
C VAL A 26 15.55 -0.71 -6.37
N ILE A 27 14.92 -0.49 -5.22
CA ILE A 27 13.93 0.55 -5.01
C ILE A 27 14.59 1.70 -4.27
N ARG A 28 14.52 2.90 -4.82
CA ARG A 28 15.03 4.12 -4.17
C ARG A 28 13.91 4.74 -3.35
N THR A 29 14.17 5.04 -2.10
CA THR A 29 13.22 5.69 -1.19
C THR A 29 13.58 7.15 -0.95
N PRO A 30 12.60 8.05 -0.69
CA PRO A 30 11.16 7.79 -0.58
C PRO A 30 10.52 7.36 -1.90
N ILE A 31 9.48 6.52 -1.84
CA ILE A 31 8.80 5.97 -3.03
C ILE A 31 7.28 5.90 -2.84
N PHE A 32 6.56 6.22 -3.89
CA PHE A 32 5.13 5.97 -4.01
C PHE A 32 4.90 4.72 -4.87
N MET A 33 4.06 3.81 -4.39
CA MET A 33 3.69 2.57 -5.07
C MET A 33 2.31 2.71 -5.73
N PRO A 34 2.21 2.72 -7.06
CA PRO A 34 0.92 2.64 -7.72
C PRO A 34 0.19 1.36 -7.35
N VAL A 35 -1.12 1.46 -7.08
CA VAL A 35 -1.93 0.31 -6.68
C VAL A 35 -2.48 -0.41 -7.92
N GLY A 36 -1.96 -1.60 -8.14
CA GLY A 36 -2.43 -2.57 -9.13
C GLY A 36 -3.29 -3.65 -8.49
N THR A 37 -4.56 -3.36 -8.19
CA THR A 37 -5.48 -4.20 -7.41
C THR A 37 -5.48 -5.68 -7.82
N LEU A 38 -5.57 -5.97 -9.11
CA LEU A 38 -5.52 -7.32 -9.71
C LEU A 38 -4.24 -7.51 -10.54
N GLY A 39 -3.10 -6.99 -10.04
CA GLY A 39 -1.85 -6.96 -10.80
C GLY A 39 -1.78 -5.85 -11.85
N THR A 40 -2.84 -5.05 -12.01
CA THR A 40 -2.89 -3.93 -12.97
C THR A 40 -3.41 -2.66 -12.31
N VAL A 41 -2.80 -1.52 -12.63
CA VAL A 41 -3.28 -0.20 -12.24
C VAL A 41 -4.44 0.19 -13.16
N LYS A 42 -5.63 0.36 -12.60
CA LYS A 42 -6.84 0.65 -13.39
C LYS A 42 -6.68 1.91 -14.23
N GLY A 43 -6.88 1.77 -15.54
CA GLY A 43 -6.80 2.89 -16.49
C GLY A 43 -5.37 3.30 -16.87
N VAL A 44 -4.35 2.54 -16.47
CA VAL A 44 -2.95 2.78 -16.82
C VAL A 44 -2.34 1.50 -17.35
N HIS A 45 -1.86 1.52 -18.58
CA HIS A 45 -1.21 0.36 -19.19
C HIS A 45 0.14 0.10 -18.53
N GLN A 46 0.55 -1.17 -18.38
CA GLN A 46 1.83 -1.52 -17.75
C GLN A 46 3.04 -0.90 -18.45
N LYS A 47 2.98 -0.76 -19.77
CA LYS A 47 4.00 -0.05 -20.53
C LYS A 47 4.13 1.41 -20.07
N GLU A 48 3.02 2.10 -19.83
CA GLU A 48 3.02 3.47 -19.28
C GLU A 48 3.65 3.53 -17.88
N LEU A 49 3.33 2.55 -17.02
CA LEU A 49 3.94 2.45 -15.70
C LEU A 49 5.45 2.25 -15.77
N ASN A 50 5.91 1.48 -16.76
CA ASN A 50 7.33 1.17 -16.93
C ASN A 50 8.11 2.32 -17.57
N ASP A 51 7.64 2.83 -18.70
CA ASP A 51 8.40 3.71 -19.60
C ASP A 51 8.23 5.19 -19.23
N ASN A 52 7.01 5.62 -18.90
CA ASN A 52 6.67 7.01 -18.65
C ASN A 52 6.65 7.35 -17.16
N ILE A 53 5.92 6.58 -16.34
CA ILE A 53 5.85 6.79 -14.90
C ILE A 53 7.12 6.29 -14.21
N LYS A 54 7.81 5.30 -14.81
CA LYS A 54 9.03 4.69 -14.30
C LYS A 54 8.85 4.12 -12.89
N ALA A 55 7.67 3.52 -12.63
CA ALA A 55 7.40 2.90 -11.36
C ALA A 55 8.46 1.84 -11.04
N GLN A 56 9.03 1.92 -9.83
CA GLN A 56 10.07 0.99 -9.38
C GLN A 56 9.48 -0.24 -8.68
N ILE A 57 8.27 -0.09 -8.15
CA ILE A 57 7.49 -1.10 -7.43
C ILE A 57 6.01 -0.78 -7.60
N ILE A 58 5.16 -1.79 -7.62
CA ILE A 58 3.70 -1.66 -7.56
C ILE A 58 3.16 -2.42 -6.35
N LEU A 59 1.96 -2.05 -5.90
CA LEU A 59 1.24 -2.79 -4.88
C LEU A 59 0.10 -3.57 -5.52
N SER A 60 -0.12 -4.82 -5.11
CA SER A 60 -1.27 -5.64 -5.49
C SER A 60 -2.02 -6.14 -4.25
N ASN A 61 -3.32 -6.40 -4.38
CA ASN A 61 -4.14 -6.78 -3.23
C ASN A 61 -4.34 -8.29 -3.16
N THR A 62 -3.89 -8.91 -2.09
CA THR A 62 -4.00 -10.35 -1.85
C THR A 62 -5.45 -10.83 -1.89
N TYR A 63 -6.39 -10.10 -1.26
CA TYR A 63 -7.81 -10.44 -1.27
C TYR A 63 -8.37 -10.60 -2.69
N HIS A 64 -8.10 -9.63 -3.55
CA HIS A 64 -8.60 -9.65 -4.92
C HIS A 64 -7.96 -10.76 -5.74
N LEU A 65 -6.65 -10.94 -5.63
CA LEU A 65 -5.91 -12.00 -6.35
C LEU A 65 -6.32 -13.40 -5.88
N PHE A 66 -6.60 -13.57 -4.59
CA PHE A 66 -7.10 -14.81 -4.00
C PHE A 66 -8.47 -15.20 -4.57
N LEU A 67 -9.40 -14.24 -4.68
CA LEU A 67 -10.73 -14.51 -5.21
C LEU A 67 -10.73 -14.65 -6.73
N ARG A 68 -9.91 -13.83 -7.43
CA ARG A 68 -9.85 -13.82 -8.88
C ARG A 68 -8.51 -13.25 -9.36
N PRO A 69 -7.71 -13.98 -10.14
CA PRO A 69 -8.02 -15.24 -10.84
C PRO A 69 -8.04 -16.48 -9.93
N GLY A 70 -7.59 -16.38 -8.68
CA GLY A 70 -7.41 -17.48 -7.77
C GLY A 70 -5.95 -17.95 -7.69
N ILE A 71 -5.62 -18.58 -6.58
CA ILE A 71 -4.23 -18.98 -6.29
C ILE A 71 -3.72 -20.10 -7.22
N ASP A 72 -4.60 -21.00 -7.67
CA ASP A 72 -4.22 -22.10 -8.59
C ASP A 72 -3.77 -21.54 -9.93
N VAL A 73 -4.52 -20.59 -10.50
CA VAL A 73 -4.17 -19.94 -11.76
C VAL A 73 -2.84 -19.17 -11.63
N LEU A 74 -2.62 -18.51 -10.49
CA LEU A 74 -1.36 -17.79 -10.26
C LEU A 74 -0.18 -18.75 -10.10
N LEU A 75 -0.38 -19.89 -9.44
CA LEU A 75 0.65 -20.93 -9.30
C LEU A 75 1.02 -21.51 -10.68
N ASP A 76 0.03 -21.88 -11.47
CA ASP A 76 0.21 -22.46 -12.82
C ASP A 76 0.91 -21.47 -13.75
N SER A 77 0.66 -20.17 -13.60
CA SER A 77 1.33 -19.13 -14.39
C SER A 77 2.79 -18.88 -13.97
N GLY A 78 3.22 -19.43 -12.83
CA GLY A 78 4.55 -19.18 -12.24
C GLY A 78 4.64 -17.88 -11.45
N GLY A 79 3.52 -17.46 -10.83
CA GLY A 79 3.40 -16.30 -9.95
C GLY A 79 2.97 -15.01 -10.65
N ILE A 80 2.64 -14.00 -9.83
CA ILE A 80 2.09 -12.73 -10.32
C ILE A 80 2.99 -12.03 -11.33
N HIS A 81 4.29 -12.08 -11.15
CA HIS A 81 5.26 -11.42 -12.06
C HIS A 81 5.14 -11.94 -13.49
N LYS A 82 5.07 -13.26 -13.67
CA LYS A 82 4.87 -13.87 -14.99
C LYS A 82 3.46 -13.66 -15.50
N PHE A 83 2.47 -13.79 -14.61
CA PHE A 83 1.06 -13.63 -14.95
C PHE A 83 0.77 -12.25 -15.57
N ILE A 84 1.37 -11.18 -15.02
CA ILE A 84 1.13 -9.82 -15.50
C ILE A 84 2.28 -9.24 -16.35
N ASN A 85 3.32 -10.05 -16.63
CA ASN A 85 4.53 -9.61 -17.34
C ASN A 85 5.19 -8.35 -16.74
N TRP A 86 5.44 -8.40 -15.42
CA TRP A 86 6.08 -7.30 -14.66
C TRP A 86 7.37 -7.76 -14.01
N ASN A 87 8.52 -7.19 -14.41
CA ASN A 87 9.85 -7.66 -14.01
C ASN A 87 10.40 -6.95 -12.76
N LYS A 88 9.71 -5.94 -12.25
CA LYS A 88 10.14 -5.15 -11.09
C LYS A 88 9.44 -5.63 -9.82
N PRO A 89 9.89 -5.17 -8.64
CA PRO A 89 9.29 -5.56 -7.36
C PRO A 89 7.78 -5.34 -7.29
N ILE A 90 7.12 -6.22 -6.54
CA ILE A 90 5.70 -6.13 -6.17
C ILE A 90 5.59 -6.29 -4.65
N LEU A 91 4.80 -5.42 -4.01
CA LEU A 91 4.33 -5.61 -2.65
C LEU A 91 2.90 -6.11 -2.69
N THR A 92 2.56 -7.10 -1.87
CA THR A 92 1.16 -7.48 -1.62
C THR A 92 0.75 -7.12 -0.20
N ASP A 93 -0.44 -6.53 -0.07
CA ASP A 93 -1.08 -6.37 1.24
C ASP A 93 -1.54 -7.72 1.80
N SER A 94 -2.06 -7.73 3.04
CA SER A 94 -2.59 -8.95 3.66
C SER A 94 -3.97 -9.36 3.16
N GLY A 95 -4.71 -8.42 2.55
CA GLY A 95 -6.13 -8.57 2.22
C GLY A 95 -7.09 -8.25 3.35
N GLY A 96 -6.60 -8.01 4.58
CA GLY A 96 -7.45 -7.71 5.75
C GLY A 96 -8.34 -6.50 5.54
N TYR A 97 -7.79 -5.38 5.11
CA TYR A 97 -8.56 -4.17 4.85
C TYR A 97 -9.69 -4.36 3.82
N GLN A 98 -9.45 -5.14 2.75
CA GLN A 98 -10.46 -5.40 1.73
C GLN A 98 -11.60 -6.27 2.26
N VAL A 99 -11.33 -7.20 3.18
CA VAL A 99 -12.38 -7.97 3.87
C VAL A 99 -13.29 -7.02 4.64
N PHE A 100 -12.74 -6.04 5.37
CA PHE A 100 -13.52 -5.04 6.09
C PHE A 100 -14.34 -4.12 5.17
N SER A 101 -13.75 -3.67 4.10
CA SER A 101 -14.34 -2.65 3.24
C SER A 101 -15.32 -3.19 2.19
N LEU A 102 -15.21 -4.47 1.79
CA LEU A 102 -15.96 -5.05 0.68
C LEU A 102 -16.88 -6.19 1.08
N SER A 103 -16.62 -6.87 2.20
CA SER A 103 -17.48 -7.96 2.65
C SER A 103 -18.59 -7.44 3.55
N ASN A 104 -19.83 -7.70 3.17
CA ASN A 104 -21.01 -7.36 4.00
C ASN A 104 -21.14 -8.26 5.24
N ASN A 105 -20.50 -9.44 5.23
CA ASN A 105 -20.51 -10.43 6.30
C ASN A 105 -19.10 -10.91 6.59
N PHE A 106 -18.49 -10.38 7.63
CA PHE A 106 -17.23 -10.89 8.15
C PHE A 106 -17.30 -11.09 9.67
N LYS A 107 -16.51 -11.99 10.18
CA LYS A 107 -16.37 -12.24 11.63
C LYS A 107 -14.90 -12.40 11.97
N ILE A 108 -14.43 -11.55 12.89
CA ILE A 108 -13.07 -11.61 13.42
C ILE A 108 -13.06 -12.57 14.60
N LYS A 109 -12.09 -13.46 14.63
CA LYS A 109 -11.83 -14.39 15.72
C LYS A 109 -10.34 -14.55 15.95
N GLN A 110 -9.94 -15.26 17.01
CA GLN A 110 -8.54 -15.52 17.31
C GLN A 110 -7.81 -16.25 16.16
N GLU A 111 -8.48 -17.16 15.49
CA GLU A 111 -7.93 -17.94 14.38
C GLU A 111 -7.75 -17.12 13.09
N GLY A 112 -8.52 -16.06 12.89
CA GLY A 112 -8.49 -15.23 11.68
C GLY A 112 -9.81 -14.56 11.39
N VAL A 113 -10.01 -14.16 10.12
CA VAL A 113 -11.20 -13.45 9.64
C VAL A 113 -12.00 -14.34 8.71
N TYR A 114 -13.23 -14.66 9.10
CA TYR A 114 -14.21 -15.33 8.26
C TYR A 114 -14.96 -14.30 7.44
N PHE A 115 -15.10 -14.53 6.15
CA PHE A 115 -15.80 -13.60 5.27
C PHE A 115 -16.52 -14.32 4.12
N SER A 116 -17.45 -13.61 3.51
CA SER A 116 -18.08 -14.04 2.25
C SER A 116 -17.54 -13.22 1.10
N SER A 117 -17.18 -13.90 0.01
CA SER A 117 -16.74 -13.28 -1.23
C SER A 117 -17.80 -12.32 -1.77
N HIS A 118 -17.40 -11.11 -2.14
CA HIS A 118 -18.28 -10.13 -2.78
C HIS A 118 -18.60 -10.48 -4.24
N ILE A 119 -17.92 -11.47 -4.81
CA ILE A 119 -18.10 -11.89 -6.21
C ILE A 119 -19.22 -12.92 -6.32
N ASP A 120 -19.19 -13.96 -5.47
CA ASP A 120 -20.06 -15.14 -5.58
C ASP A 120 -20.66 -15.61 -4.24
N GLY A 121 -20.37 -14.90 -3.14
CA GLY A 121 -20.86 -15.23 -1.80
C GLY A 121 -20.20 -16.45 -1.15
N SER A 122 -19.20 -17.07 -1.75
CA SER A 122 -18.46 -18.20 -1.17
C SER A 122 -17.80 -17.82 0.16
N LYS A 123 -17.74 -18.76 1.11
CA LYS A 123 -17.21 -18.52 2.45
C LYS A 123 -15.74 -18.86 2.52
N HIS A 124 -14.96 -17.97 3.10
CA HIS A 124 -13.51 -18.10 3.24
C HIS A 124 -13.04 -17.76 4.65
N LEU A 125 -11.85 -18.25 4.98
CA LEU A 125 -11.11 -17.89 6.18
C LEU A 125 -9.71 -17.37 5.79
N PHE A 126 -9.42 -16.13 6.14
CA PHE A 126 -8.06 -15.63 6.20
C PHE A 126 -7.52 -15.79 7.61
N SER A 127 -6.64 -16.76 7.81
CA SER A 127 -5.80 -16.86 9.00
C SER A 127 -4.41 -16.29 8.71
N PRO A 128 -3.62 -15.91 9.72
CA PRO A 128 -2.23 -15.52 9.51
C PRO A 128 -1.46 -16.48 8.61
N GLU A 129 -1.61 -17.78 8.85
CA GLU A 129 -0.93 -18.83 8.09
C GLU A 129 -1.43 -18.90 6.64
N SER A 130 -2.75 -18.85 6.43
CA SER A 130 -3.32 -18.93 5.07
C SER A 130 -2.94 -17.72 4.23
N VAL A 131 -2.89 -16.51 4.83
CA VAL A 131 -2.49 -15.28 4.15
C VAL A 131 -1.02 -15.32 3.73
N ILE A 132 -0.13 -15.82 4.59
CA ILE A 132 1.29 -16.01 4.23
C ILE A 132 1.44 -17.03 3.08
N LYS A 133 0.74 -18.17 3.15
CA LYS A 133 0.75 -19.17 2.08
C LYS A 133 0.22 -18.61 0.76
N THR A 134 -0.86 -17.84 0.81
CA THR A 134 -1.43 -17.17 -0.36
C THR A 134 -0.43 -16.22 -0.99
N GLN A 135 0.22 -15.34 -0.21
CA GLN A 135 1.22 -14.42 -0.73
C GLN A 135 2.48 -15.13 -1.24
N ASN A 136 2.83 -16.29 -0.67
CA ASN A 136 3.89 -17.14 -1.19
C ASN A 136 3.56 -17.64 -2.61
N ILE A 137 2.33 -18.11 -2.83
CA ILE A 137 1.86 -18.56 -4.15
C ILE A 137 1.71 -17.40 -5.12
N ILE A 138 1.20 -16.24 -4.67
CA ILE A 138 1.18 -15.02 -5.48
C ILE A 138 2.60 -14.66 -5.93
N GLY A 139 3.60 -14.81 -5.05
CA GLY A 139 5.00 -14.60 -5.38
C GLY A 139 5.40 -13.14 -5.42
N SER A 140 4.85 -12.28 -4.56
CA SER A 140 5.31 -10.90 -4.39
C SER A 140 6.68 -10.84 -3.70
N ASP A 141 7.44 -9.76 -3.91
CA ASP A 141 8.75 -9.57 -3.26
C ASP A 141 8.61 -9.15 -1.80
N ILE A 142 7.58 -8.35 -1.48
CA ILE A 142 7.27 -7.90 -0.13
C ILE A 142 5.85 -8.34 0.23
N CYS A 143 5.73 -9.02 1.37
CA CYS A 143 4.47 -9.53 1.90
C CYS A 143 4.11 -8.79 3.18
N MET A 144 2.81 -8.51 3.38
CA MET A 144 2.31 -7.91 4.61
C MET A 144 1.69 -8.96 5.51
N VAL A 145 1.83 -8.78 6.82
CA VAL A 145 1.13 -9.62 7.80
C VAL A 145 -0.38 -9.33 7.80
N LEU A 146 -1.18 -10.32 8.23
CA LEU A 146 -2.60 -10.08 8.50
C LEU A 146 -2.73 -9.22 9.77
N ASP A 147 -3.53 -8.17 9.68
CA ASP A 147 -3.81 -7.24 10.75
C ASP A 147 -5.29 -6.86 10.80
N GLU A 148 -5.73 -6.28 11.90
CA GLU A 148 -7.05 -5.68 12.03
C GLU A 148 -6.94 -4.16 11.89
N CYS A 149 -7.50 -3.62 10.79
CA CYS A 149 -7.61 -2.19 10.58
C CYS A 149 -8.85 -1.67 11.30
N LEU A 150 -8.65 -0.79 12.28
CA LEU A 150 -9.72 -0.19 13.07
C LEU A 150 -10.47 0.91 12.28
N PRO A 151 -11.78 1.07 12.47
CA PRO A 151 -12.49 2.25 12.00
C PRO A 151 -12.10 3.50 12.80
N TYR A 152 -12.35 4.67 12.24
CA TYR A 152 -12.24 5.94 12.96
C TYR A 152 -13.60 6.64 13.03
N PRO A 153 -14.05 7.12 14.19
CA PRO A 153 -13.45 6.90 15.52
C PRO A 153 -13.70 5.47 16.05
N CYS A 154 -12.93 5.03 17.04
CA CYS A 154 -13.16 3.79 17.76
C CYS A 154 -12.88 3.95 19.26
N ASP A 155 -13.45 3.05 20.07
CA ASP A 155 -13.23 3.04 21.50
C ASP A 155 -11.83 2.51 21.87
N TYR A 156 -11.23 3.07 22.92
CA TYR A 156 -9.92 2.66 23.42
C TYR A 156 -9.86 1.17 23.82
N SER A 157 -10.90 0.67 24.48
CA SER A 157 -10.98 -0.73 24.90
C SER A 157 -10.99 -1.69 23.71
N TYR A 158 -11.70 -1.32 22.66
CA TYR A 158 -11.71 -2.08 21.40
C TYR A 158 -10.34 -2.00 20.71
N ALA A 159 -9.77 -0.81 20.60
CA ALA A 159 -8.45 -0.62 20.00
C ALA A 159 -7.36 -1.45 20.71
N LYS A 160 -7.40 -1.52 22.05
CA LYS A 160 -6.48 -2.34 22.84
C LYS A 160 -6.67 -3.84 22.59
N THR A 161 -7.90 -4.31 22.50
CA THR A 161 -8.22 -5.72 22.21
C THR A 161 -7.75 -6.10 20.80
N SER A 162 -8.05 -5.28 19.82
CA SER A 162 -7.64 -5.43 18.43
C SER A 162 -6.11 -5.43 18.27
N LEU A 163 -5.41 -4.56 19.00
CA LEU A 163 -3.96 -4.53 19.01
C LEU A 163 -3.35 -5.87 19.49
N ASN A 164 -3.88 -6.42 20.58
CA ASN A 164 -3.41 -7.71 21.08
C ASN A 164 -3.67 -8.84 20.07
N LEU A 165 -4.81 -8.82 19.39
CA LEU A 165 -5.12 -9.76 18.32
C LEU A 165 -4.13 -9.64 17.15
N THR A 166 -3.88 -8.41 16.68
CA THR A 166 -2.93 -8.13 15.61
C THR A 166 -1.52 -8.61 15.98
N HIS A 167 -1.07 -8.40 17.21
CA HIS A 167 0.22 -8.90 17.67
C HIS A 167 0.28 -10.45 17.68
N ASN A 168 -0.77 -11.11 18.12
CA ASN A 168 -0.86 -12.59 18.06
C ASN A 168 -0.83 -13.09 16.61
N TRP A 169 -1.51 -12.41 15.69
CA TRP A 169 -1.49 -12.74 14.27
C TRP A 169 -0.12 -12.48 13.64
N LEU A 170 0.58 -11.43 14.07
CA LEU A 170 1.95 -11.17 13.64
C LEU A 170 2.88 -12.33 14.00
N ASP A 171 2.84 -12.81 15.25
CA ASP A 171 3.70 -13.93 15.69
C ASP A 171 3.42 -15.20 14.89
N ARG A 172 2.17 -15.53 14.66
CA ARG A 172 1.76 -16.67 13.83
C ARG A 172 2.20 -16.52 12.38
N SER A 173 2.09 -15.30 11.82
CA SER A 173 2.58 -14.99 10.46
C SER A 173 4.08 -15.20 10.34
N ILE A 174 4.87 -14.74 11.32
CA ILE A 174 6.32 -14.92 11.36
C ILE A 174 6.68 -16.41 11.44
N ILE A 175 5.99 -17.18 12.28
CA ILE A 175 6.22 -18.64 12.40
C ILE A 175 5.98 -19.31 11.03
N GLU A 176 4.88 -19.00 10.36
CA GLU A 176 4.56 -19.59 9.06
C GLU A 176 5.57 -19.17 7.99
N PHE A 177 5.92 -17.88 7.94
CA PHE A 177 6.90 -17.34 6.97
C PHE A 177 8.28 -17.99 7.12
N ASN A 178 8.71 -18.26 8.36
CA ASN A 178 9.99 -18.87 8.66
C ASN A 178 10.08 -20.37 8.30
N LYS A 179 8.98 -21.02 7.97
CA LYS A 179 9.00 -22.39 7.42
C LYS A 179 9.67 -22.46 6.04
N LYS A 180 9.88 -21.30 5.39
CA LYS A 180 10.55 -21.16 4.09
C LYS A 180 9.99 -22.06 2.99
N ASN A 181 8.69 -22.32 3.02
CA ASN A 181 7.97 -23.04 1.97
C ASN A 181 7.84 -22.16 0.72
N LYS A 182 8.94 -21.97 0.00
CA LYS A 182 9.00 -21.11 -1.18
C LYS A 182 8.31 -21.77 -2.36
N ALA A 183 7.37 -21.06 -3.00
CA ALA A 183 6.79 -21.48 -4.26
C ALA A 183 7.74 -21.20 -5.45
N TYR A 184 8.66 -20.25 -5.30
CA TYR A 184 9.57 -19.78 -6.34
C TYR A 184 10.99 -19.61 -5.82
N ASP A 185 11.98 -19.65 -6.73
CA ASP A 185 13.41 -19.55 -6.39
C ASP A 185 13.88 -18.08 -6.29
N TYR A 186 13.21 -17.30 -5.43
CA TYR A 186 13.63 -15.95 -5.04
C TYR A 186 13.19 -15.62 -3.61
N ASN A 187 13.73 -14.53 -3.07
CA ASN A 187 13.45 -14.13 -1.71
C ASN A 187 12.21 -13.25 -1.63
N GLN A 188 11.37 -13.57 -0.65
CA GLN A 188 10.28 -12.71 -0.20
C GLN A 188 10.64 -12.10 1.15
N PHE A 189 10.10 -10.92 1.44
CA PHE A 189 10.38 -10.17 2.65
C PHE A 189 9.06 -9.84 3.35
N LEU A 190 8.99 -10.14 4.66
CA LEU A 190 7.80 -9.90 5.46
C LEU A 190 7.88 -8.58 6.18
N PHE A 191 6.81 -7.76 6.10
CA PHE A 191 6.64 -6.53 6.83
C PHE A 191 5.53 -6.66 7.87
N PRO A 192 5.84 -6.52 9.17
CA PRO A 192 4.84 -6.33 10.22
C PRO A 192 4.20 -4.95 10.13
N ILE A 193 3.03 -4.82 10.76
CA ILE A 193 2.22 -3.59 10.72
C ILE A 193 2.02 -3.07 12.14
N VAL A 194 2.38 -1.81 12.37
CA VAL A 194 2.07 -1.07 13.59
C VAL A 194 0.60 -0.66 13.54
N GLN A 195 -0.17 -1.05 14.55
CA GLN A 195 -1.57 -0.68 14.74
C GLN A 195 -1.75 0.08 16.07
N GLY A 196 -2.98 0.37 16.50
CA GLY A 196 -3.28 1.06 17.76
C GLY A 196 -4.27 2.22 17.64
N GLY A 197 -4.96 2.34 16.48
CA GLY A 197 -5.88 3.43 16.19
C GLY A 197 -5.18 4.80 16.27
N THR A 198 -5.80 5.75 16.92
CA THR A 198 -5.23 7.09 17.15
C THR A 198 -4.73 7.29 18.59
N PHE A 199 -4.55 6.20 19.33
CA PHE A 199 -4.13 6.22 20.74
C PHE A 199 -2.61 6.11 20.86
N LYS A 200 -1.99 7.16 21.40
CA LYS A 200 -0.53 7.29 21.49
C LYS A 200 0.14 6.09 22.16
N ASP A 201 -0.32 5.71 23.35
CA ASP A 201 0.24 4.58 24.13
C ASP A 201 0.14 3.24 23.41
N LEU A 202 -0.96 3.02 22.66
CA LEU A 202 -1.11 1.81 21.86
C LEU A 202 -0.19 1.82 20.63
N ARG A 203 0.01 2.99 20.01
CA ARG A 203 0.96 3.15 18.89
C ARG A 203 2.40 2.93 19.35
N GLU A 204 2.79 3.50 20.50
CA GLU A 204 4.11 3.29 21.08
C GLU A 204 4.34 1.80 21.38
N LYS A 205 3.42 1.18 22.13
CA LYS A 205 3.47 -0.26 22.41
C LYS A 205 3.58 -1.12 21.14
N SER A 206 2.82 -0.79 20.11
CA SER A 206 2.84 -1.54 18.85
C SER A 206 4.16 -1.36 18.10
N ALA A 207 4.68 -0.12 18.05
CA ALA A 207 5.94 0.17 17.38
C ALA A 207 7.12 -0.55 18.06
N GLU A 208 7.16 -0.58 19.39
CA GLU A 208 8.14 -1.34 20.16
C GLU A 208 8.05 -2.84 19.86
N TYR A 209 6.85 -3.40 19.97
CA TYR A 209 6.61 -4.82 19.71
C TYR A 209 7.01 -5.26 18.29
N VAL A 210 6.65 -4.46 17.30
CA VAL A 210 7.02 -4.69 15.90
C VAL A 210 8.53 -4.59 15.69
N SER A 211 9.18 -3.60 16.32
CA SER A 211 10.63 -3.39 16.23
C SER A 211 11.42 -4.57 16.78
N GLU A 212 10.96 -5.18 17.87
CA GLU A 212 11.60 -6.36 18.47
C GLU A 212 11.63 -7.58 17.53
N LYS A 213 10.70 -7.66 16.58
CA LYS A 213 10.64 -8.79 15.62
C LYS A 213 11.77 -8.78 14.60
N GLN A 214 12.49 -7.67 14.44
CA GLN A 214 13.66 -7.53 13.56
C GLN A 214 13.41 -7.97 12.11
N MET A 215 12.19 -7.71 11.59
CA MET A 215 11.80 -8.07 10.24
C MET A 215 12.44 -7.14 9.19
N ALA A 216 12.26 -7.44 7.90
CA ALA A 216 12.94 -6.75 6.82
C ALA A 216 12.57 -5.27 6.69
N GLY A 217 11.33 -4.89 7.03
CA GLY A 217 10.83 -3.52 7.07
C GLY A 217 9.63 -3.45 7.99
N ASN A 218 9.06 -2.27 8.20
CA ASN A 218 7.93 -2.05 9.10
C ASN A 218 6.89 -1.17 8.41
N ALA A 219 5.62 -1.50 8.56
CA ALA A 219 4.53 -0.68 8.08
C ALA A 219 3.78 0.03 9.22
N ILE A 220 3.13 1.12 8.89
CA ILE A 220 2.27 1.92 9.74
C ILE A 220 0.87 1.85 9.14
N GLY A 221 0.00 1.06 9.76
CA GLY A 221 -1.38 0.85 9.33
C GLY A 221 -2.40 1.55 10.22
N GLY A 222 -3.69 1.44 9.88
CA GLY A 222 -4.80 1.98 10.66
C GLY A 222 -4.82 3.50 10.77
N LEU A 223 -4.24 4.20 9.80
CA LEU A 223 -4.31 5.64 9.59
C LEU A 223 -4.88 5.93 8.19
N SER A 224 -5.30 7.18 7.95
CA SER A 224 -5.99 7.58 6.71
C SER A 224 -7.33 6.85 6.50
N VAL A 225 -8.04 6.61 7.61
CA VAL A 225 -9.36 5.96 7.66
C VAL A 225 -10.50 6.94 8.00
N GLY A 226 -10.23 8.25 7.97
CA GLY A 226 -11.22 9.31 8.19
C GLY A 226 -10.85 10.33 9.25
N GLU A 227 -9.75 10.14 9.95
CA GLU A 227 -9.24 11.10 10.94
C GLU A 227 -8.67 12.37 10.29
N PRO A 228 -8.63 13.50 11.02
CA PRO A 228 -7.94 14.72 10.61
C PRO A 228 -6.45 14.48 10.34
N LYS A 229 -5.87 15.21 9.38
CA LYS A 229 -4.47 15.06 8.97
C LYS A 229 -3.46 15.28 10.10
N GLU A 230 -3.76 16.17 11.03
CA GLU A 230 -2.91 16.45 12.19
C GLU A 230 -2.77 15.22 13.10
N ILE A 231 -3.84 14.42 13.21
CA ILE A 231 -3.82 13.15 13.96
C ILE A 231 -2.94 12.13 13.24
N ILE A 232 -3.01 12.08 11.90
CA ILE A 232 -2.12 11.22 11.10
C ILE A 232 -0.67 11.58 11.37
N TYR A 233 -0.31 12.86 11.24
CA TYR A 233 1.07 13.33 11.38
C TYR A 233 1.63 13.07 12.78
N ASN A 234 0.85 13.35 13.82
CA ASN A 234 1.26 13.09 15.21
C ASN A 234 1.54 11.61 15.46
N ASN A 235 0.67 10.72 14.96
CA ASN A 235 0.86 9.28 15.14
C ASN A 235 2.03 8.74 14.29
N VAL A 236 2.23 9.26 13.09
CA VAL A 236 3.39 8.91 12.24
C VAL A 236 4.69 9.33 12.91
N ASP A 237 4.76 10.54 13.48
CA ASP A 237 5.95 11.02 14.18
C ASP A 237 6.29 10.14 15.39
N ILE A 238 5.30 9.83 16.24
CA ILE A 238 5.47 8.92 17.37
C ILE A 238 6.07 7.59 16.92
N VAL A 239 5.46 6.95 15.93
CA VAL A 239 5.89 5.63 15.44
C VAL A 239 7.26 5.70 14.77
N CYS A 240 7.52 6.70 13.95
CA CYS A 240 8.80 6.85 13.27
C CYS A 240 9.98 7.09 14.22
N ASN A 241 9.74 7.67 15.39
CA ASN A 241 10.79 7.86 16.42
C ASN A 241 11.15 6.55 17.14
N ILE A 242 10.31 5.52 17.08
CA ILE A 242 10.54 4.21 17.71
C ILE A 242 11.07 3.17 16.70
N LEU A 243 10.55 3.18 15.47
CA LEU A 243 10.93 2.20 14.46
C LEU A 243 12.41 2.26 14.10
N PRO A 244 13.07 1.10 13.84
CA PRO A 244 14.49 1.02 13.53
C PRO A 244 14.91 1.91 12.35
N MET A 245 16.10 2.48 12.46
CA MET A 245 16.67 3.36 11.43
C MET A 245 17.19 2.58 10.21
N ASP A 246 17.56 1.34 10.40
CA ASP A 246 18.15 0.45 9.39
C ASP A 246 17.08 -0.41 8.67
N ARG A 247 15.81 -0.02 8.78
CA ARG A 247 14.67 -0.67 8.13
C ARG A 247 13.82 0.37 7.40
N PRO A 248 13.22 0.03 6.24
CA PRO A 248 12.27 0.91 5.58
C PRO A 248 10.96 1.01 6.38
N ARG A 249 10.33 2.18 6.31
CA ARG A 249 9.06 2.51 6.97
C ARG A 249 8.00 2.78 5.92
N TYR A 250 6.95 2.01 5.93
CA TYR A 250 5.87 2.09 4.96
C TYR A 250 4.59 2.61 5.60
N LEU A 251 4.12 3.78 5.21
CA LEU A 251 2.82 4.32 5.63
C LEU A 251 1.75 3.93 4.62
N MET A 252 0.77 3.15 5.07
CA MET A 252 -0.25 2.53 4.22
C MET A 252 -1.39 3.51 3.90
N GLY A 253 -1.83 3.53 2.64
CA GLY A 253 -3.05 4.21 2.19
C GLY A 253 -2.99 5.73 2.08
N VAL A 254 -1.83 6.35 2.20
CA VAL A 254 -1.65 7.81 2.14
C VAL A 254 -1.19 8.25 0.75
N GLY A 255 -1.97 9.13 0.07
CA GLY A 255 -1.75 9.43 -1.34
C GLY A 255 -1.98 10.86 -1.80
N THR A 256 -2.31 11.82 -0.94
CA THR A 256 -2.30 13.23 -1.33
C THR A 256 -0.88 13.77 -1.33
N PRO A 257 -0.50 14.64 -2.30
CA PRO A 257 0.86 15.21 -2.35
C PRO A 257 1.29 15.87 -1.05
N GLU A 258 0.41 16.62 -0.41
CA GLU A 258 0.66 17.30 0.87
C GLU A 258 1.01 16.28 1.97
N ASN A 259 0.17 15.26 2.15
CA ASN A 259 0.39 14.26 3.21
C ASN A 259 1.67 13.43 2.96
N ILE A 260 1.98 13.13 1.69
CA ILE A 260 3.21 12.41 1.34
C ILE A 260 4.44 13.24 1.73
N LEU A 261 4.47 14.53 1.38
CA LEU A 261 5.61 15.41 1.67
C LEU A 261 5.79 15.58 3.19
N GLU A 262 4.69 15.79 3.92
CA GLU A 262 4.74 15.90 5.38
C GLU A 262 5.25 14.61 6.02
N CYS A 263 4.69 13.46 5.65
CA CYS A 263 5.12 12.19 6.21
C CYS A 263 6.56 11.79 5.81
N ILE A 264 7.06 12.22 4.65
CA ILE A 264 8.49 12.11 4.31
C ILE A 264 9.32 12.92 5.33
N SER A 265 8.88 14.14 5.68
CA SER A 265 9.58 14.97 6.66
C SER A 265 9.65 14.31 8.04
N LEU A 266 8.66 13.47 8.38
CA LEU A 266 8.58 12.68 9.62
C LEU A 266 9.35 11.34 9.55
N GLY A 267 9.91 10.97 8.39
CA GLY A 267 10.79 9.81 8.26
C GLY A 267 10.18 8.58 7.61
N VAL A 268 9.09 8.71 6.88
CA VAL A 268 8.48 7.64 6.09
C VAL A 268 9.20 7.46 4.76
N ASP A 269 9.34 6.21 4.31
CA ASP A 269 10.06 5.84 3.07
C ASP A 269 9.16 5.37 1.94
N MET A 270 8.02 4.75 2.26
CA MET A 270 7.16 4.10 1.27
C MET A 270 5.71 4.50 1.48
N PHE A 271 4.98 4.67 0.38
CA PHE A 271 3.57 5.06 0.35
C PHE A 271 2.85 4.29 -0.73
N ASP A 272 1.55 4.08 -0.54
CA ASP A 272 0.61 3.64 -1.57
C ASP A 272 -0.71 4.38 -1.44
N CYS A 273 -1.42 4.50 -2.51
CA CYS A 273 -2.84 4.88 -2.51
C CYS A 273 -3.45 4.66 -3.90
N VAL A 274 -4.72 4.28 -3.92
CA VAL A 274 -5.50 4.23 -5.18
C VAL A 274 -5.90 5.62 -5.68
N MET A 275 -5.75 6.64 -4.84
CA MET A 275 -6.26 8.01 -5.10
C MET A 275 -5.76 8.60 -6.41
N PRO A 276 -4.46 8.58 -6.78
CA PRO A 276 -4.02 9.19 -8.04
C PRO A 276 -4.72 8.60 -9.25
N SER A 277 -4.75 7.28 -9.39
CA SER A 277 -5.40 6.61 -10.52
C SER A 277 -6.93 6.69 -10.46
N ARG A 278 -7.54 6.61 -9.27
CA ARG A 278 -8.97 6.78 -9.08
C ARG A 278 -9.41 8.20 -9.42
N ASN A 279 -8.72 9.20 -8.90
CA ASN A 279 -9.01 10.60 -9.15
C ASN A 279 -8.85 10.94 -10.62
N GLY A 280 -7.75 10.49 -11.27
CA GLY A 280 -7.53 10.69 -12.71
C GLY A 280 -8.70 10.17 -13.54
N ARG A 281 -9.16 8.93 -13.29
CA ARG A 281 -10.35 8.37 -13.97
C ARG A 281 -11.64 9.16 -13.71
N ASN A 282 -11.73 9.84 -12.59
CA ASN A 282 -12.89 10.68 -12.24
C ASN A 282 -12.72 12.13 -12.64
N GLY A 283 -11.63 12.49 -13.32
CA GLY A 283 -11.37 13.83 -13.83
C GLY A 283 -10.79 14.79 -12.80
N MET A 284 -10.34 14.31 -11.65
CA MET A 284 -9.62 15.11 -10.66
C MET A 284 -8.12 14.89 -10.81
N LEU A 285 -7.36 15.97 -11.02
CA LEU A 285 -5.93 15.95 -11.30
C LEU A 285 -5.18 16.78 -10.26
N PHE A 286 -4.05 16.25 -9.78
CA PHE A 286 -3.09 17.04 -9.01
C PHE A 286 -2.14 17.76 -9.94
N THR A 287 -1.97 19.06 -9.74
CA THR A 287 -1.06 19.91 -10.51
C THR A 287 -0.12 20.67 -9.58
N SER A 288 0.94 21.28 -10.14
CA SER A 288 1.85 22.14 -9.39
C SER A 288 1.17 23.38 -8.79
N GLU A 289 -0.03 23.71 -9.23
CA GLU A 289 -0.83 24.85 -8.78
C GLU A 289 -2.04 24.44 -7.92
N GLY A 290 -2.13 23.16 -7.57
CA GLY A 290 -3.23 22.60 -6.79
C GLY A 290 -4.07 21.58 -7.55
N SER A 291 -5.20 21.20 -6.98
CA SER A 291 -6.10 20.22 -7.60
C SER A 291 -7.07 20.88 -8.56
N ILE A 292 -7.26 20.28 -9.74
CA ILE A 292 -8.24 20.71 -10.72
C ILE A 292 -9.24 19.58 -11.02
N ASN A 293 -10.51 19.95 -11.22
CA ASN A 293 -11.49 19.07 -11.82
C ASN A 293 -11.61 19.39 -13.31
N ILE A 294 -11.11 18.46 -14.14
CA ILE A 294 -11.06 18.67 -15.59
C ILE A 294 -12.45 18.68 -16.24
N LYS A 295 -13.47 18.13 -15.57
CA LYS A 295 -14.85 18.13 -16.06
C LYS A 295 -15.56 19.49 -15.91
N ASN A 296 -14.91 20.48 -15.31
CA ASN A 296 -15.49 21.80 -15.13
C ASN A 296 -15.52 22.56 -16.46
N LYS A 297 -16.71 23.09 -16.83
CA LYS A 297 -16.94 23.85 -18.07
C LYS A 297 -16.00 25.04 -18.26
N LYS A 298 -15.44 25.60 -17.19
CA LYS A 298 -14.46 26.70 -17.28
C LYS A 298 -13.25 26.39 -18.18
N TRP A 299 -12.96 25.08 -18.38
CA TRP A 299 -11.84 24.61 -19.20
C TRP A 299 -12.15 24.50 -20.70
N GLU A 300 -13.42 24.77 -21.13
CA GLU A 300 -13.92 24.58 -22.49
C GLU A 300 -13.04 25.24 -23.56
N ARG A 301 -12.48 26.39 -23.24
CA ARG A 301 -11.62 27.15 -24.13
C ARG A 301 -10.21 27.39 -23.57
N ASP A 302 -9.81 26.59 -22.59
CA ASP A 302 -8.45 26.64 -22.05
C ASP A 302 -7.55 25.69 -22.83
N PHE A 303 -6.85 26.23 -23.82
CA PHE A 303 -5.91 25.46 -24.65
C PHE A 303 -4.51 25.38 -24.03
N SER A 304 -4.30 25.87 -22.82
CA SER A 304 -3.04 25.71 -22.10
C SER A 304 -2.87 24.26 -21.61
N PRO A 305 -1.63 23.78 -21.43
CA PRO A 305 -1.36 22.45 -20.86
C PRO A 305 -2.02 22.26 -19.49
N ILE A 306 -2.25 21.00 -19.10
CA ILE A 306 -2.72 20.67 -17.75
C ILE A 306 -1.74 21.24 -16.72
N ASP A 307 -0.46 20.98 -16.93
CA ASP A 307 0.63 21.47 -16.10
C ASP A 307 1.93 21.49 -16.91
N SER A 308 2.45 22.69 -17.17
CA SER A 308 3.70 22.87 -17.91
C SER A 308 4.96 22.61 -17.08
N LYS A 309 4.85 22.58 -15.73
CA LYS A 309 5.98 22.42 -14.82
C LYS A 309 6.31 20.97 -14.52
N LEU A 310 5.31 20.06 -14.58
CA LEU A 310 5.48 18.66 -14.25
C LEU A 310 6.05 17.80 -15.40
N GLY A 311 6.02 18.29 -16.63
CA GLY A 311 6.45 17.55 -17.80
C GLY A 311 5.53 16.37 -18.16
N TYR A 312 6.02 15.44 -19.01
CA TYR A 312 5.26 14.25 -19.47
C TYR A 312 3.92 14.61 -20.15
N MET A 313 2.96 13.69 -20.06
CA MET A 313 1.63 13.84 -20.66
C MET A 313 0.90 15.10 -20.21
N SER A 314 1.16 15.60 -19.00
CA SER A 314 0.55 16.82 -18.46
C SER A 314 0.93 18.09 -19.22
N SER A 315 2.06 18.09 -19.92
CA SER A 315 2.51 19.20 -20.76
C SER A 315 2.08 19.09 -22.22
N TYR A 316 1.61 17.92 -22.67
CA TYR A 316 1.20 17.69 -24.05
C TYR A 316 -0.28 17.97 -24.31
N TYR A 317 -1.14 17.69 -23.33
CA TYR A 317 -2.59 17.81 -23.49
C TYR A 317 -3.10 19.09 -22.86
N SER A 318 -3.95 19.82 -23.60
CA SER A 318 -4.63 20.98 -23.05
C SER A 318 -5.79 20.59 -22.15
N LYS A 319 -6.18 21.48 -21.25
CA LYS A 319 -7.35 21.29 -20.39
C LYS A 319 -8.62 21.14 -21.22
N ALA A 320 -8.78 21.94 -22.28
CA ALA A 320 -9.90 21.81 -23.22
C ALA A 320 -9.94 20.43 -23.88
N CYS A 321 -8.81 19.90 -24.36
CA CYS A 321 -8.73 18.59 -24.96
C CYS A 321 -9.24 17.51 -23.98
N LEU A 322 -8.75 17.50 -22.75
CA LEU A 322 -9.16 16.49 -21.76
C LEU A 322 -10.61 16.63 -21.30
N LEU A 323 -11.15 17.86 -21.26
CA LEU A 323 -12.57 18.07 -20.95
C LEU A 323 -13.48 17.24 -21.89
N TYR A 324 -13.13 17.21 -23.19
CA TYR A 324 -13.95 16.55 -24.21
C TYR A 324 -13.54 15.10 -24.49
N THR A 325 -12.30 14.71 -24.20
CA THR A 325 -11.79 13.39 -24.54
C THR A 325 -11.67 12.45 -23.33
N SER A 326 -11.78 12.97 -22.10
CA SER A 326 -11.79 12.10 -20.91
C SER A 326 -13.06 11.24 -20.91
N PRO A 327 -12.94 9.92 -20.63
CA PRO A 327 -14.09 9.03 -20.62
C PRO A 327 -15.16 9.53 -19.65
N SER A 328 -16.41 9.57 -20.11
CA SER A 328 -17.58 9.78 -19.27
C SER A 328 -18.06 8.45 -18.72
N PRO A 329 -18.64 8.39 -17.51
CA PRO A 329 -19.34 7.19 -17.04
C PRO A 329 -20.50 6.74 -17.95
N ARG A 330 -20.83 7.52 -18.97
CA ARG A 330 -21.89 7.24 -19.96
C ARG A 330 -21.34 6.70 -21.28
N ASP A 331 -20.03 6.69 -21.46
CA ASP A 331 -19.33 6.12 -22.60
C ASP A 331 -18.79 4.73 -22.19
#